data_e7f2dc5bf0d1473d7dc6328dba4ff853
#
_entry.id   e7f2dc5bf0d1473d7dc6328dba4ff853
#
_cell.length_a   1.000
_cell.length_b   1.000
_cell.length_c   1.000
_cell.angle_alpha   90.00
_cell.angle_beta   90.00
_cell.angle_gamma   90.00
#
_symmetry.space_group_name_H-M   'P 1'
#
loop_
_entity.id
_entity.type
_entity.pdbx_description
1 polymer ?
#
loop_
_entity_poly.entity_id
_entity_poly.type
_entity_poly.pdbx_seq_one_letter_code
_entity_poly.pdbx_strand_id
1 'polypeptide(L)'
;MTTTDRRSLFALAATVAAGAALPAAARPLDQVLSSKRLRAGINPTLPPFGTFNERNQIDGFDADIAREIARRMNVELEIVQVGSPDRIPFLQSDRIDIVLGAITRTVERALVIDYTQPLHTQSMVVLTKSSGTAVPIAKPADLNNRQVRMVQVRGTVGVPWIQANAAQAQVTLLDNYPDCFRALSQGRADAMVDVAESVVIPMRNFQGVPWKILDDVLASFWVGIGVQKGNTALRDVLNVVLFEMHRSNFVNQTWEKWFGVPMTTRIPFNPMF
;
A
#
# COMPACT_ATOMS: atom_id res chain seq x y z
N MET A 1 37.10 -63.92 39.91
CA MET A 1 37.33 -63.59 38.50
C MET A 1 36.13 -62.69 38.06
N THR A 2 36.32 -61.41 38.08
CA THR A 2 35.32 -60.37 37.83
C THR A 2 35.78 -59.61 36.59
N THR A 3 35.07 -59.72 35.54
CA THR A 3 35.26 -58.91 34.32
C THR A 3 34.29 -57.70 34.33
N THR A 4 34.89 -56.54 34.44
CA THR A 4 34.19 -55.28 34.41
C THR A 4 34.06 -54.79 32.97
N ASP A 5 32.85 -54.71 32.49
CA ASP A 5 32.52 -54.19 31.15
C ASP A 5 32.29 -52.68 31.21
N ARG A 6 33.20 -51.90 30.59
CA ARG A 6 33.12 -50.44 30.46
C ARG A 6 32.47 -50.07 29.12
N ARG A 7 31.18 -49.86 29.09
CA ARG A 7 30.52 -49.22 27.93
C ARG A 7 30.50 -47.70 28.14
N SER A 8 31.38 -47.04 27.42
CA SER A 8 31.44 -45.57 27.34
C SER A 8 30.29 -45.07 26.47
N LEU A 9 29.33 -44.39 27.10
CA LEU A 9 28.26 -43.65 26.39
C LEU A 9 28.84 -42.29 25.95
N PHE A 10 29.12 -42.14 24.66
CA PHE A 10 29.35 -40.85 24.03
C PHE A 10 27.98 -40.21 23.77
N ALA A 11 27.57 -39.24 24.59
CA ALA A 11 26.45 -38.38 24.35
C ALA A 11 26.88 -37.27 23.37
N LEU A 12 26.47 -37.37 22.10
CA LEU A 12 26.68 -36.35 21.10
C LEU A 12 25.64 -35.23 21.33
N ALA A 13 26.06 -34.15 21.96
CA ALA A 13 25.22 -32.96 22.11
C ALA A 13 25.17 -32.23 20.75
N ALA A 14 24.08 -32.41 20.01
CA ALA A 14 23.78 -31.61 18.82
C ALA A 14 23.31 -30.23 19.28
N THR A 15 24.20 -29.25 19.24
CA THR A 15 23.84 -27.81 19.43
C THR A 15 23.10 -27.35 18.17
N VAL A 16 21.77 -27.27 18.24
CA VAL A 16 20.96 -26.59 17.25
C VAL A 16 21.20 -25.08 17.44
N ALA A 17 22.08 -24.51 16.64
CA ALA A 17 22.19 -23.07 16.51
C ALA A 17 20.93 -22.55 15.81
N ALA A 18 19.96 -22.05 16.59
CA ALA A 18 18.86 -21.25 16.07
C ALA A 18 19.47 -19.96 15.51
N GLY A 19 19.78 -19.96 14.23
CA GLY A 19 20.17 -18.75 13.50
C GLY A 19 19.00 -17.78 13.51
N ALA A 20 19.04 -16.77 14.36
CA ALA A 20 18.14 -15.63 14.22
C ALA A 20 18.41 -15.05 12.83
N ALA A 21 17.45 -15.16 11.91
CA ALA A 21 17.52 -14.50 10.63
C ALA A 21 17.57 -12.99 10.89
N LEU A 22 18.76 -12.42 10.73
CA LEU A 22 18.91 -10.96 10.76
C LEU A 22 18.01 -10.38 9.66
N PRO A 23 17.29 -9.28 9.90
CA PRO A 23 16.55 -8.62 8.85
C PRO A 23 17.50 -8.32 7.69
N ALA A 24 17.07 -8.65 6.46
CA ALA A 24 17.88 -8.39 5.28
C ALA A 24 18.24 -6.90 5.26
N ALA A 25 19.54 -6.60 5.16
CA ALA A 25 20.00 -5.22 5.10
C ALA A 25 19.41 -4.58 3.83
N ALA A 26 18.93 -3.33 3.99
CA ALA A 26 18.45 -2.54 2.85
C ALA A 26 19.52 -2.50 1.77
N ARG A 27 19.12 -2.70 0.52
CA ARG A 27 20.02 -2.49 -0.62
C ARG A 27 20.38 -1.00 -0.70
N PRO A 28 21.64 -0.64 -0.46
CA PRO A 28 22.04 0.77 -0.37
C PRO A 28 22.01 1.47 -1.74
N LEU A 29 21.95 2.81 -1.72
CA LEU A 29 21.86 3.63 -2.93
C LEU A 29 22.96 3.33 -3.95
N ASP A 30 24.21 3.19 -3.52
CA ASP A 30 25.35 2.88 -4.39
C ASP A 30 25.20 1.54 -5.10
N GLN A 31 24.56 0.56 -4.45
CA GLN A 31 24.24 -0.73 -5.06
C GLN A 31 23.10 -0.61 -6.10
N VAL A 32 22.10 0.27 -5.86
CA VAL A 32 21.07 0.60 -6.86
C VAL A 32 21.72 1.25 -8.08
N LEU A 33 22.62 2.22 -7.87
CA LEU A 33 23.29 2.95 -8.92
C LEU A 33 24.30 2.09 -9.71
N SER A 34 25.11 1.27 -9.04
CA SER A 34 26.09 0.40 -9.69
C SER A 34 25.45 -0.74 -10.48
N SER A 35 24.37 -1.32 -9.98
CA SER A 35 23.60 -2.33 -10.72
C SER A 35 22.74 -1.76 -11.83
N LYS A 36 22.63 -0.42 -11.94
CA LYS A 36 21.76 0.28 -12.90
C LYS A 36 20.29 -0.17 -12.84
N ARG A 37 19.80 -0.59 -11.70
CA ARG A 37 18.43 -1.13 -11.57
C ARG A 37 17.75 -0.67 -10.29
N LEU A 38 16.51 -0.14 -10.43
CA LEU A 38 15.60 0.22 -9.34
C LEU A 38 14.40 -0.73 -9.34
N ARG A 39 14.18 -1.44 -8.23
CA ARG A 39 13.04 -2.36 -8.04
C ARG A 39 11.90 -1.61 -7.36
N ALA A 40 10.80 -1.39 -8.08
CA ALA A 40 9.62 -0.68 -7.57
C ALA A 40 8.43 -1.63 -7.37
N GLY A 41 7.93 -1.72 -6.13
CA GLY A 41 6.71 -2.45 -5.80
C GLY A 41 5.47 -1.65 -6.17
N ILE A 42 4.61 -2.20 -7.03
CA ILE A 42 3.37 -1.56 -7.51
C ILE A 42 2.21 -2.54 -7.37
N ASN A 43 1.05 -2.04 -6.92
CA ASN A 43 -0.16 -2.84 -6.78
C ASN A 43 -1.06 -2.73 -8.03
N PRO A 44 -1.09 -3.74 -8.93
CA PRO A 44 -1.90 -3.68 -10.14
C PRO A 44 -3.41 -3.91 -9.90
N THR A 45 -3.83 -4.20 -8.68
CA THR A 45 -5.25 -4.38 -8.33
C THR A 45 -5.90 -3.12 -7.77
N LEU A 46 -5.21 -1.98 -7.84
CA LEU A 46 -5.63 -0.68 -7.31
C LEU A 46 -5.70 0.39 -8.41
N PRO A 47 -6.60 0.26 -9.41
CA PRO A 47 -6.73 1.28 -10.44
C PRO A 47 -7.29 2.60 -9.86
N PRO A 48 -6.82 3.76 -10.33
CA PRO A 48 -5.88 3.99 -11.41
C PRO A 48 -4.41 4.10 -10.95
N PHE A 49 -4.11 3.87 -9.66
CA PHE A 49 -2.74 3.86 -9.17
C PHE A 49 -1.90 2.79 -9.87
N GLY A 50 -2.42 1.55 -9.93
CA GLY A 50 -1.84 0.45 -10.68
C GLY A 50 -2.90 -0.45 -11.29
N THR A 51 -2.66 -0.88 -12.52
CA THR A 51 -3.54 -1.75 -13.30
C THR A 51 -2.69 -2.59 -14.27
N PHE A 52 -3.31 -3.50 -15.00
CA PHE A 52 -2.68 -4.14 -16.16
C PHE A 52 -3.14 -3.44 -17.45
N ASN A 53 -2.19 -3.17 -18.34
CA ASN A 53 -2.48 -2.70 -19.68
C ASN A 53 -2.86 -3.87 -20.62
N GLU A 54 -3.18 -3.56 -21.89
CA GLU A 54 -3.55 -4.55 -22.91
C GLU A 54 -2.46 -5.60 -23.19
N ARG A 55 -1.21 -5.31 -22.86
CA ARG A 55 -0.06 -6.23 -22.98
C ARG A 55 0.22 -7.02 -21.71
N ASN A 56 -0.72 -7.00 -20.75
CA ASN A 56 -0.58 -7.62 -19.42
C ASN A 56 0.66 -7.14 -18.64
N GLN A 57 1.06 -5.88 -18.84
CA GLN A 57 2.12 -5.23 -18.10
C GLN A 57 1.52 -4.30 -17.05
N ILE A 58 2.17 -4.16 -15.91
CA ILE A 58 1.74 -3.24 -14.86
C ILE A 58 1.91 -1.80 -15.36
N ASP A 59 0.82 -1.04 -15.27
CA ASP A 59 0.72 0.34 -15.69
C ASP A 59 -0.11 1.13 -14.67
N GLY A 60 -0.26 2.46 -14.83
CA GLY A 60 -1.00 3.29 -13.90
C GLY A 60 -0.19 4.50 -13.44
N PHE A 61 -0.80 5.29 -12.56
CA PHE A 61 -0.16 6.46 -11.96
C PHE A 61 1.20 6.09 -11.31
N ASP A 62 1.22 5.08 -10.47
CA ASP A 62 2.44 4.66 -9.76
C ASP A 62 3.53 4.14 -10.71
N ALA A 63 3.13 3.47 -11.80
CA ALA A 63 4.07 3.00 -12.81
C ALA A 63 4.73 4.16 -13.56
N ASP A 64 3.96 5.20 -13.92
CA ASP A 64 4.51 6.39 -14.56
C ASP A 64 5.42 7.18 -13.61
N ILE A 65 5.05 7.30 -12.34
CA ILE A 65 5.93 7.92 -11.31
C ILE A 65 7.24 7.12 -11.18
N ALA A 66 7.18 5.81 -11.08
CA ALA A 66 8.37 4.96 -10.96
C ALA A 66 9.27 5.03 -12.22
N ARG A 67 8.68 5.08 -13.43
CA ARG A 67 9.43 5.26 -14.67
C ARG A 67 10.19 6.59 -14.70
N GLU A 68 9.55 7.67 -14.28
CA GLU A 68 10.18 8.99 -14.24
C GLU A 68 11.28 9.06 -13.17
N ILE A 69 11.09 8.43 -12.01
CA ILE A 69 12.14 8.31 -11.00
C ILE A 69 13.36 7.58 -11.57
N ALA A 70 13.17 6.41 -12.16
CA ALA A 70 14.25 5.61 -12.74
C ALA A 70 14.99 6.37 -13.86
N ARG A 71 14.24 7.07 -14.72
CA ARG A 71 14.80 7.93 -15.78
C ARG A 71 15.70 9.04 -15.20
N ARG A 72 15.24 9.73 -14.14
CA ARG A 72 16.02 10.82 -13.50
C ARG A 72 17.24 10.29 -12.77
N MET A 73 17.16 9.10 -12.20
CA MET A 73 18.29 8.42 -11.54
C MET A 73 19.24 7.75 -12.55
N ASN A 74 18.91 7.73 -13.85
CA ASN A 74 19.66 7.04 -14.90
C ASN A 74 19.88 5.54 -14.59
N VAL A 75 18.81 4.87 -14.20
CA VAL A 75 18.75 3.42 -13.93
C VAL A 75 17.58 2.79 -14.67
N GLU A 76 17.62 1.47 -14.88
CA GLU A 76 16.49 0.70 -15.40
C GLU A 76 15.46 0.45 -14.32
N LEU A 77 14.17 0.47 -14.69
CA LEU A 77 13.06 0.17 -13.79
C LEU A 77 12.70 -1.32 -13.88
N GLU A 78 12.71 -1.99 -12.74
CA GLU A 78 12.08 -3.29 -12.54
C GLU A 78 10.79 -3.10 -11.73
N ILE A 79 9.64 -3.34 -12.36
CA ILE A 79 8.35 -3.30 -11.64
C ILE A 79 8.09 -4.69 -11.04
N VAL A 80 7.92 -4.72 -9.72
CA VAL A 80 7.57 -5.92 -8.96
C VAL A 80 6.11 -5.81 -8.54
N GLN A 81 5.30 -6.82 -8.88
CA GLN A 81 3.92 -6.89 -8.45
C GLN A 81 3.83 -7.09 -6.93
N VAL A 82 3.10 -6.20 -6.24
CA VAL A 82 2.95 -6.24 -4.79
C VAL A 82 1.50 -5.93 -4.41
N GLY A 83 0.85 -6.84 -3.70
CA GLY A 83 -0.47 -6.60 -3.10
C GLY A 83 -0.41 -5.63 -1.92
N SER A 84 -1.57 -5.09 -1.52
CA SER A 84 -1.64 -4.17 -0.38
C SER A 84 -1.07 -4.74 0.93
N PRO A 85 -1.30 -6.01 1.30
CA PRO A 85 -0.74 -6.59 2.52
C PRO A 85 0.78 -6.80 2.46
N ASP A 86 1.35 -6.96 1.25
CA ASP A 86 2.74 -7.35 1.06
C ASP A 86 3.71 -6.18 0.92
N ARG A 87 3.21 -4.94 0.83
CA ARG A 87 4.03 -3.74 0.59
C ARG A 87 5.18 -3.59 1.58
N ILE A 88 4.89 -3.64 2.88
CA ILE A 88 5.90 -3.52 3.95
C ILE A 88 6.78 -4.76 4.03
N PRO A 89 6.23 -6.00 4.05
CA PRO A 89 7.04 -7.22 4.00
C PRO A 89 8.04 -7.28 2.85
N PHE A 90 7.67 -6.83 1.64
CA PHE A 90 8.59 -6.84 0.49
C PHE A 90 9.74 -5.84 0.64
N LEU A 91 9.50 -4.66 1.22
CA LEU A 91 10.57 -3.73 1.58
C LEU A 91 11.51 -4.33 2.63
N GLN A 92 10.96 -4.90 3.70
CA GLN A 92 11.74 -5.46 4.81
C GLN A 92 12.58 -6.67 4.42
N SER A 93 12.13 -7.43 3.42
CA SER A 93 12.83 -8.62 2.90
C SER A 93 13.74 -8.33 1.71
N ASP A 94 14.01 -7.07 1.40
CA ASP A 94 14.85 -6.63 0.27
C ASP A 94 14.42 -7.16 -1.11
N ARG A 95 13.11 -7.41 -1.30
CA ARG A 95 12.55 -7.81 -2.59
C ARG A 95 12.32 -6.63 -3.53
N ILE A 96 12.14 -5.43 -2.95
CA ILE A 96 11.95 -4.15 -3.64
C ILE A 96 12.79 -3.06 -2.96
N ASP A 97 13.22 -2.06 -3.72
CA ASP A 97 13.96 -0.91 -3.22
C ASP A 97 13.01 0.20 -2.75
N ILE A 98 11.92 0.38 -3.49
CA ILE A 98 10.87 1.36 -3.20
C ILE A 98 9.49 0.72 -3.33
N VAL A 99 8.51 1.24 -2.59
CA VAL A 99 7.11 0.85 -2.76
C VAL A 99 6.23 2.08 -2.98
N LEU A 100 5.39 1.97 -4.00
CA LEU A 100 4.26 2.84 -4.26
C LEU A 100 2.95 2.12 -3.84
N GLY A 101 1.85 2.26 -4.58
CA GLY A 101 0.58 1.58 -4.26
C GLY A 101 -0.21 2.34 -3.20
N ALA A 102 -0.19 3.67 -3.30
CA ALA A 102 -0.95 4.53 -2.40
C ALA A 102 -0.66 4.26 -0.91
N ILE A 103 0.63 4.04 -0.57
CA ILE A 103 1.02 3.71 0.80
C ILE A 103 0.98 4.95 1.71
N THR A 104 -0.15 5.11 2.39
CA THR A 104 -0.42 6.20 3.32
C THR A 104 0.62 6.27 4.42
N ARG A 105 1.09 7.47 4.73
CA ARG A 105 2.01 7.73 5.85
C ARG A 105 1.25 7.69 7.16
N THR A 106 1.58 6.75 8.03
CA THR A 106 1.07 6.64 9.40
C THR A 106 2.22 6.46 10.38
N VAL A 107 2.00 6.83 11.64
CA VAL A 107 3.03 6.64 12.69
C VAL A 107 3.42 5.17 12.80
N GLU A 108 2.44 4.26 12.83
CA GLU A 108 2.67 2.82 12.92
C GLU A 108 3.60 2.32 11.80
N ARG A 109 3.33 2.70 10.55
CA ARG A 109 4.16 2.30 9.41
C ARG A 109 5.54 2.97 9.44
N ALA A 110 5.61 4.24 9.88
CA ALA A 110 6.86 4.98 9.99
C ALA A 110 7.83 4.40 11.03
N LEU A 111 7.35 3.60 11.98
CA LEU A 111 8.22 2.85 12.89
C LEU A 111 9.00 1.74 12.19
N VAL A 112 8.50 1.21 11.07
CA VAL A 112 9.05 0.01 10.40
C VAL A 112 9.56 0.25 8.97
N ILE A 113 9.17 1.36 8.33
CA ILE A 113 9.70 1.81 7.04
C ILE A 113 9.96 3.32 7.09
N ASP A 114 10.76 3.84 6.15
CA ASP A 114 10.90 5.28 5.94
C ASP A 114 10.10 5.73 4.72
N TYR A 115 9.76 7.01 4.69
CA TYR A 115 8.99 7.63 3.61
C TYR A 115 9.73 8.82 3.02
N THR A 116 9.53 9.02 1.72
CA THR A 116 9.91 10.27 1.07
C THR A 116 9.01 11.44 1.51
N GLN A 117 9.31 12.64 1.04
CA GLN A 117 8.37 13.74 1.00
C GLN A 117 7.07 13.30 0.30
N PRO A 118 5.94 13.99 0.57
CA PRO A 118 4.66 13.59 -0.01
C PRO A 118 4.67 13.60 -1.54
N LEU A 119 4.12 12.54 -2.12
CA LEU A 119 3.84 12.43 -3.56
C LEU A 119 2.46 12.98 -3.90
N HIS A 120 1.45 12.64 -3.10
CA HIS A 120 0.07 13.12 -3.23
C HIS A 120 -0.68 13.06 -1.89
N THR A 121 -1.93 13.52 -1.87
CA THR A 121 -2.83 13.41 -0.72
C THR A 121 -3.93 12.39 -0.98
N GLN A 122 -4.58 11.93 0.08
CA GLN A 122 -5.73 11.04 0.03
C GLN A 122 -6.74 11.40 1.12
N SER A 123 -8.03 11.16 0.85
CA SER A 123 -9.12 11.40 1.78
C SER A 123 -9.90 10.12 2.06
N MET A 124 -9.93 9.68 3.32
CA MET A 124 -10.66 8.48 3.72
C MET A 124 -12.15 8.74 3.83
N VAL A 125 -12.96 7.88 3.22
CA VAL A 125 -14.41 7.98 3.14
C VAL A 125 -15.08 6.63 3.40
N VAL A 126 -16.39 6.63 3.57
CA VAL A 126 -17.22 5.42 3.59
C VAL A 126 -17.83 5.23 2.20
N LEU A 127 -17.53 4.10 1.58
CA LEU A 127 -18.24 3.60 0.41
C LEU A 127 -19.35 2.64 0.86
N THR A 128 -20.58 2.89 0.43
CA THR A 128 -21.75 2.06 0.69
C THR A 128 -22.71 2.10 -0.52
N LYS A 129 -23.95 1.71 -0.31
CA LYS A 129 -25.02 1.78 -1.30
C LYS A 129 -26.21 2.55 -0.72
N SER A 130 -26.95 3.27 -1.57
CA SER A 130 -28.15 3.99 -1.18
C SER A 130 -29.34 3.05 -0.89
N SER A 131 -29.26 1.79 -1.34
CA SER A 131 -30.27 0.75 -1.10
C SER A 131 -29.61 -0.64 -1.14
N GLY A 132 -30.31 -1.64 -0.59
CA GLY A 132 -29.83 -3.05 -0.58
C GLY A 132 -28.75 -3.34 0.47
N THR A 133 -28.64 -2.51 1.50
CA THR A 133 -27.82 -2.77 2.70
C THR A 133 -28.67 -3.39 3.80
N ALA A 134 -28.06 -4.13 4.73
CA ALA A 134 -28.76 -4.81 5.83
C ALA A 134 -29.48 -3.79 6.75
N VAL A 135 -28.89 -2.65 6.96
CA VAL A 135 -29.46 -1.50 7.67
C VAL A 135 -29.11 -0.21 6.91
N PRO A 136 -29.90 0.89 7.05
CA PRO A 136 -29.55 2.18 6.45
C PRO A 136 -28.20 2.69 6.97
N ILE A 137 -27.34 3.12 6.05
CA ILE A 137 -26.05 3.72 6.37
C ILE A 137 -26.07 5.16 5.84
N ALA A 138 -26.31 6.11 6.76
CA ALA A 138 -26.40 7.54 6.44
C ALA A 138 -25.18 8.34 6.90
N LYS A 139 -24.52 7.90 7.95
CA LYS A 139 -23.34 8.52 8.57
C LYS A 139 -22.34 7.46 9.04
N PRO A 140 -21.07 7.81 9.27
CA PRO A 140 -20.04 6.86 9.68
C PRO A 140 -20.37 6.06 10.95
N ALA A 141 -21.05 6.68 11.92
CA ALA A 141 -21.44 5.99 13.16
C ALA A 141 -22.39 4.79 12.97
N ASP A 142 -23.16 4.78 11.86
CA ASP A 142 -24.09 3.68 11.56
C ASP A 142 -23.34 2.38 11.23
N LEU A 143 -22.07 2.45 10.90
CA LEU A 143 -21.22 1.28 10.65
C LEU A 143 -20.99 0.44 11.91
N ASN A 144 -21.05 1.01 13.12
CA ASN A 144 -20.83 0.29 14.38
C ASN A 144 -22.09 -0.49 14.80
N ASN A 145 -22.53 -1.41 13.96
CA ASN A 145 -23.75 -2.18 14.13
C ASN A 145 -23.51 -3.65 13.74
N ARG A 146 -23.98 -4.60 14.56
CA ARG A 146 -23.83 -6.05 14.38
C ARG A 146 -24.45 -6.60 13.08
N GLN A 147 -25.40 -5.87 12.50
CA GLN A 147 -26.03 -6.24 11.24
C GLN A 147 -25.24 -5.74 10.01
N VAL A 148 -24.33 -4.78 10.18
CA VAL A 148 -23.51 -4.25 9.08
C VAL A 148 -22.41 -5.23 8.74
N ARG A 149 -22.36 -5.60 7.46
CA ARG A 149 -21.30 -6.45 6.88
C ARG A 149 -20.32 -5.54 6.15
N MET A 150 -19.12 -5.47 6.65
CA MET A 150 -18.05 -4.69 6.04
C MET A 150 -17.07 -5.59 5.30
N VAL A 151 -16.56 -5.11 4.19
CA VAL A 151 -15.44 -5.71 3.49
C VAL A 151 -14.29 -4.71 3.46
N GLN A 152 -13.06 -5.19 3.62
CA GLN A 152 -11.89 -4.32 3.60
C GLN A 152 -10.67 -5.03 3.02
N VAL A 153 -9.83 -4.30 2.30
CA VAL A 153 -8.56 -4.83 1.80
C VAL A 153 -7.56 -4.87 2.96
N ARG A 154 -6.98 -6.03 3.17
CA ARG A 154 -5.94 -6.26 4.19
C ARG A 154 -4.75 -5.32 3.97
N GLY A 155 -4.18 -4.80 5.05
CA GLY A 155 -3.01 -3.90 4.99
C GLY A 155 -3.30 -2.46 4.56
N THR A 156 -4.59 -2.05 4.46
CA THR A 156 -5.00 -0.65 4.21
C THR A 156 -5.31 0.10 5.50
N VAL A 157 -5.41 1.42 5.42
CA VAL A 157 -5.72 2.28 6.58
C VAL A 157 -7.16 2.13 7.06
N GLY A 158 -8.05 1.58 6.26
CA GLY A 158 -9.42 1.29 6.67
C GLY A 158 -9.50 0.22 7.76
N VAL A 159 -8.55 -0.73 7.80
CA VAL A 159 -8.57 -1.81 8.81
C VAL A 159 -8.49 -1.27 10.24
N PRO A 160 -7.47 -0.50 10.64
CA PRO A 160 -7.41 0.05 11.99
C PRO A 160 -8.54 1.04 12.28
N TRP A 161 -9.00 1.79 11.26
CA TRP A 161 -10.14 2.67 11.46
C TRP A 161 -11.42 1.88 11.83
N ILE A 162 -11.71 0.80 11.11
CA ILE A 162 -12.87 -0.07 11.40
C ILE A 162 -12.76 -0.68 12.79
N GLN A 163 -11.59 -1.15 13.17
CA GLN A 163 -11.34 -1.71 14.51
C GLN A 163 -11.63 -0.70 15.63
N ALA A 164 -11.28 0.56 15.42
CA ALA A 164 -11.48 1.62 16.40
C ALA A 164 -12.91 2.18 16.43
N ASN A 165 -13.62 2.24 15.29
CA ASN A 165 -14.87 3.00 15.15
C ASN A 165 -16.09 2.15 14.81
N ALA A 166 -15.90 0.92 14.32
CA ALA A 166 -16.97 0.02 13.90
C ALA A 166 -16.75 -1.42 14.42
N ALA A 167 -16.30 -1.56 15.66
CA ALA A 167 -15.91 -2.83 16.27
C ALA A 167 -17.06 -3.85 16.37
N GLN A 168 -18.32 -3.42 16.28
CA GLN A 168 -19.48 -4.32 16.28
C GLN A 168 -19.82 -4.88 14.88
N ALA A 169 -19.31 -4.26 13.81
CA ALA A 169 -19.59 -4.72 12.46
C ALA A 169 -18.96 -6.10 12.17
N GLN A 170 -19.60 -6.83 11.25
CA GLN A 170 -19.06 -8.10 10.73
C GLN A 170 -18.06 -7.78 9.62
N VAL A 171 -16.75 -7.96 9.86
CA VAL A 171 -15.70 -7.56 8.93
C VAL A 171 -15.10 -8.76 8.21
N THR A 172 -15.10 -8.71 6.88
CA THR A 172 -14.37 -9.65 6.02
C THR A 172 -13.17 -8.96 5.42
N LEU A 173 -11.96 -9.47 5.69
CA LEU A 173 -10.71 -8.97 5.11
C LEU A 173 -10.36 -9.77 3.86
N LEU A 174 -10.18 -9.08 2.74
CA LEU A 174 -9.78 -9.63 1.44
C LEU A 174 -8.41 -9.07 1.04
N ASP A 175 -7.76 -9.70 0.05
CA ASP A 175 -6.38 -9.35 -0.31
C ASP A 175 -6.28 -8.35 -1.46
N ASN A 176 -7.39 -8.09 -2.18
CA ASN A 176 -7.41 -7.18 -3.33
C ASN A 176 -8.73 -6.40 -3.45
N TYR A 177 -8.66 -5.28 -4.15
CA TYR A 177 -9.81 -4.39 -4.36
C TYR A 177 -10.91 -5.00 -5.23
N PRO A 178 -10.65 -5.70 -6.35
CA PRO A 178 -11.69 -6.32 -7.16
C PRO A 178 -12.62 -7.23 -6.37
N ASP A 179 -12.10 -8.01 -5.43
CA ASP A 179 -12.93 -8.90 -4.61
C ASP A 179 -13.80 -8.13 -3.61
N CYS A 180 -13.29 -7.02 -3.05
CA CYS A 180 -14.08 -6.14 -2.19
C CYS A 180 -15.26 -5.52 -2.97
N PHE A 181 -14.99 -4.95 -4.15
CA PHE A 181 -16.05 -4.38 -5.01
C PHE A 181 -17.06 -5.44 -5.45
N ARG A 182 -16.62 -6.64 -5.76
CA ARG A 182 -17.51 -7.77 -6.10
C ARG A 182 -18.38 -8.16 -4.92
N ALA A 183 -17.84 -8.19 -3.70
CA ALA A 183 -18.62 -8.47 -2.49
C ALA A 183 -19.68 -7.40 -2.24
N LEU A 184 -19.34 -6.12 -2.41
CA LEU A 184 -20.28 -4.99 -2.28
C LEU A 184 -21.37 -5.03 -3.36
N SER A 185 -21.01 -5.20 -4.63
CA SER A 185 -21.93 -5.21 -5.76
C SER A 185 -22.94 -6.36 -5.69
N GLN A 186 -22.51 -7.52 -5.21
CA GLN A 186 -23.36 -8.72 -5.03
C GLN A 186 -24.16 -8.71 -3.74
N GLY A 187 -24.10 -7.64 -2.91
CA GLY A 187 -24.84 -7.59 -1.65
C GLY A 187 -24.30 -8.52 -0.56
N ARG A 188 -23.09 -9.07 -0.72
CA ARG A 188 -22.40 -9.84 0.32
C ARG A 188 -21.78 -8.97 1.41
N ALA A 189 -21.54 -7.70 1.09
CA ALA A 189 -21.14 -6.67 2.03
C ALA A 189 -21.97 -5.38 1.83
N ASP A 190 -22.04 -4.55 2.86
CA ASP A 190 -22.83 -3.34 2.92
C ASP A 190 -21.97 -2.09 2.79
N ALA A 191 -20.73 -2.11 3.30
CA ALA A 191 -19.84 -0.96 3.30
C ALA A 191 -18.35 -1.36 3.26
N MET A 192 -17.54 -0.36 2.87
CA MET A 192 -16.08 -0.36 2.90
C MET A 192 -15.60 1.02 3.35
N VAL A 193 -14.50 1.09 4.09
CA VAL A 193 -13.85 2.33 4.50
C VAL A 193 -12.49 2.42 3.84
N ASP A 194 -12.33 3.26 2.84
CA ASP A 194 -11.04 3.41 2.16
C ASP A 194 -10.88 4.85 1.63
N VAL A 195 -9.77 5.13 0.99
CA VAL A 195 -9.52 6.45 0.42
C VAL A 195 -10.35 6.65 -0.86
N ALA A 196 -10.89 7.84 -1.05
CA ALA A 196 -11.76 8.17 -2.18
C ALA A 196 -11.09 7.86 -3.53
N GLU A 197 -9.80 8.12 -3.63
CA GLU A 197 -8.98 7.88 -4.82
C GLU A 197 -8.89 6.39 -5.20
N SER A 198 -9.08 5.50 -4.22
CA SER A 198 -9.08 4.04 -4.44
C SER A 198 -10.47 3.47 -4.74
N VAL A 199 -11.55 4.21 -4.48
CA VAL A 199 -12.92 3.69 -4.62
C VAL A 199 -13.70 4.30 -5.79
N VAL A 200 -13.51 5.59 -6.09
CA VAL A 200 -14.33 6.32 -7.09
C VAL A 200 -14.19 5.73 -8.50
N ILE A 201 -13.01 5.39 -8.93
CA ILE A 201 -12.80 4.86 -10.28
C ILE A 201 -13.24 3.39 -10.41
N PRO A 202 -12.87 2.48 -9.49
CA PRO A 202 -13.37 1.11 -9.54
C PRO A 202 -14.90 0.98 -9.49
N MET A 203 -15.61 1.87 -8.78
CA MET A 203 -17.08 1.87 -8.78
C MET A 203 -17.69 1.94 -10.19
N ARG A 204 -17.06 2.67 -11.12
CA ARG A 204 -17.54 2.83 -12.51
C ARG A 204 -17.61 1.51 -13.28
N ASN A 205 -16.85 0.50 -12.87
CA ASN A 205 -16.83 -0.81 -13.49
C ASN A 205 -18.03 -1.69 -13.07
N PHE A 206 -18.82 -1.26 -12.07
CA PHE A 206 -19.99 -1.99 -11.57
C PHE A 206 -21.26 -1.16 -11.81
N GLN A 207 -21.71 -1.15 -13.08
CA GLN A 207 -22.91 -0.45 -13.48
C GLN A 207 -24.18 -1.06 -12.82
N GLY A 208 -25.18 -0.22 -12.54
CA GLY A 208 -26.43 -0.64 -11.93
C GLY A 208 -26.39 -0.85 -10.41
N VAL A 209 -25.24 -0.73 -9.79
CA VAL A 209 -25.12 -0.72 -8.32
C VAL A 209 -25.39 0.70 -7.83
N PRO A 210 -26.32 0.89 -6.85
CA PRO A 210 -26.67 2.22 -6.35
C PRO A 210 -25.60 2.72 -5.35
N TRP A 211 -24.39 2.94 -5.83
CA TRP A 211 -23.27 3.39 -5.02
C TRP A 211 -23.56 4.69 -4.28
N LYS A 212 -23.06 4.79 -3.07
CA LYS A 212 -23.07 6.00 -2.26
C LYS A 212 -21.75 6.15 -1.52
N ILE A 213 -21.11 7.27 -1.66
CA ILE A 213 -20.03 7.71 -0.78
C ILE A 213 -20.66 8.68 0.23
N LEU A 214 -20.38 8.50 1.50
CA LEU A 214 -20.82 9.45 2.52
C LEU A 214 -20.03 10.75 2.39
N ASP A 215 -20.66 11.88 2.69
CA ASP A 215 -20.06 13.22 2.56
C ASP A 215 -18.96 13.47 3.62
N ASP A 216 -18.97 12.69 4.69
CA ASP A 216 -17.99 12.79 5.77
C ASP A 216 -16.61 12.32 5.32
N VAL A 217 -15.62 13.20 5.36
CA VAL A 217 -14.22 12.86 5.25
C VAL A 217 -13.73 12.40 6.63
N LEU A 218 -13.42 11.12 6.77
CA LEU A 218 -13.02 10.50 8.04
C LEU A 218 -11.61 10.89 8.47
N ALA A 219 -10.72 11.05 7.51
CA ALA A 219 -9.33 11.47 7.69
C ALA A 219 -8.71 11.90 6.36
N SER A 220 -7.69 12.75 6.42
CA SER A 220 -6.87 13.10 5.26
C SER A 220 -5.43 12.68 5.52
N PHE A 221 -4.76 12.17 4.48
CA PHE A 221 -3.44 11.61 4.58
C PHE A 221 -2.49 12.17 3.53
N TRP A 222 -1.23 12.21 3.89
CA TRP A 222 -0.12 12.36 2.96
C TRP A 222 0.39 10.98 2.54
N VAL A 223 0.61 10.82 1.26
CA VAL A 223 1.19 9.59 0.68
C VAL A 223 2.59 9.89 0.21
N GLY A 224 3.53 9.06 0.59
CA GLY A 224 4.92 9.11 0.12
C GLY A 224 5.33 7.80 -0.53
N ILE A 225 6.52 7.76 -1.08
CA ILE A 225 7.15 6.52 -1.52
C ILE A 225 7.82 5.88 -0.30
N GLY A 226 7.53 4.61 -0.05
CA GLY A 226 8.16 3.87 1.03
C GLY A 226 9.53 3.34 0.63
N VAL A 227 10.50 3.42 1.54
CA VAL A 227 11.81 2.77 1.45
C VAL A 227 12.06 1.96 2.70
N GLN A 228 12.97 1.00 2.64
CA GLN A 228 13.33 0.22 3.82
C GLN A 228 13.86 1.13 4.94
N LYS A 229 13.51 0.80 6.18
CA LYS A 229 13.91 1.57 7.36
C LYS A 229 15.42 1.77 7.40
N GLY A 230 15.86 3.02 7.57
CA GLY A 230 17.26 3.39 7.64
C GLY A 230 17.95 3.60 6.27
N ASN A 231 17.28 3.36 5.13
CA ASN A 231 17.84 3.64 3.81
C ASN A 231 17.74 5.14 3.46
N THR A 232 18.38 5.98 4.28
CA THR A 232 18.29 7.44 4.20
C THR A 232 18.90 7.98 2.91
N ALA A 233 20.00 7.41 2.43
CA ALA A 233 20.65 7.86 1.19
C ALA A 233 19.72 7.72 -0.02
N LEU A 234 19.02 6.59 -0.16
CA LEU A 234 18.02 6.41 -1.23
C LEU A 234 16.85 7.37 -1.06
N ARG A 235 16.30 7.47 0.17
CA ARG A 235 15.20 8.38 0.49
C ARG A 235 15.53 9.83 0.12
N ASP A 236 16.73 10.31 0.44
CA ASP A 236 17.12 11.69 0.23
C ASP A 236 17.30 12.02 -1.27
N VAL A 237 17.87 11.09 -2.05
CA VAL A 237 17.86 11.21 -3.52
C VAL A 237 16.44 11.23 -4.09
N LEU A 238 15.56 10.34 -3.60
CA LEU A 238 14.15 10.33 -4.02
C LEU A 238 13.43 11.63 -3.66
N ASN A 239 13.75 12.27 -2.54
CA ASN A 239 13.19 13.56 -2.16
C ASN A 239 13.58 14.66 -3.15
N VAL A 240 14.85 14.69 -3.61
CA VAL A 240 15.30 15.63 -4.65
C VAL A 240 14.55 15.37 -5.96
N VAL A 241 14.44 14.10 -6.37
CA VAL A 241 13.73 13.70 -7.58
C VAL A 241 12.24 14.12 -7.51
N LEU A 242 11.57 13.86 -6.38
CA LEU A 242 10.18 14.26 -6.18
C LEU A 242 9.99 15.78 -6.20
N PHE A 243 10.89 16.52 -5.56
CA PHE A 243 10.88 17.99 -5.62
C PHE A 243 10.91 18.50 -7.07
N GLU A 244 11.80 17.95 -7.89
CA GLU A 244 11.88 18.33 -9.31
C GLU A 244 10.67 17.88 -10.12
N MET A 245 10.09 16.71 -9.82
CA MET A 245 8.87 16.23 -10.47
C MET A 245 7.66 17.11 -10.12
N HIS A 246 7.55 17.59 -8.88
CA HIS A 246 6.53 18.57 -8.49
C HIS A 246 6.78 19.93 -9.16
N ARG A 247 8.02 20.43 -9.11
CA ARG A 247 8.41 21.71 -9.72
C ARG A 247 8.13 21.75 -11.23
N SER A 248 8.36 20.64 -11.93
CA SER A 248 8.07 20.51 -13.36
C SER A 248 6.59 20.24 -13.68
N ASN A 249 5.72 20.20 -12.68
CA ASN A 249 4.30 19.81 -12.77
C ASN A 249 4.06 18.36 -13.26
N PHE A 250 5.09 17.52 -13.33
CA PHE A 250 4.97 16.15 -13.83
C PHE A 250 3.97 15.33 -13.00
N VAL A 251 4.03 15.44 -11.67
CA VAL A 251 3.13 14.69 -10.77
C VAL A 251 1.67 15.04 -11.04
N ASN A 252 1.33 16.34 -11.15
CA ASN A 252 -0.05 16.78 -11.41
C ASN A 252 -0.53 16.35 -12.80
N GLN A 253 0.30 16.49 -13.84
CA GLN A 253 -0.04 16.03 -15.19
C GLN A 253 -0.27 14.52 -15.24
N THR A 254 0.56 13.73 -14.54
CA THR A 254 0.38 12.29 -14.42
C THR A 254 -0.89 11.94 -13.64
N TRP A 255 -1.19 12.70 -12.59
CA TRP A 255 -2.44 12.56 -11.85
C TRP A 255 -3.66 12.80 -12.75
N GLU A 256 -3.71 13.94 -13.43
CA GLU A 256 -4.82 14.28 -14.33
C GLU A 256 -5.00 13.26 -15.46
N LYS A 257 -3.89 12.73 -16.00
CA LYS A 257 -3.90 11.65 -17.00
C LYS A 257 -4.66 10.42 -16.50
N TRP A 258 -4.43 10.01 -15.26
CA TRP A 258 -4.95 8.74 -14.73
C TRP A 258 -6.29 8.89 -13.99
N PHE A 259 -6.50 10.01 -13.31
CA PHE A 259 -7.72 10.26 -12.53
C PHE A 259 -8.77 11.06 -13.30
N GLY A 260 -8.38 11.76 -14.37
CA GLY A 260 -9.28 12.58 -15.18
C GLY A 260 -9.72 13.88 -14.51
N VAL A 261 -9.19 14.19 -13.35
CA VAL A 261 -9.46 15.39 -12.56
C VAL A 261 -8.18 15.88 -11.88
N PRO A 262 -8.05 17.20 -11.61
CA PRO A 262 -6.92 17.71 -10.85
C PRO A 262 -6.84 17.09 -9.45
N MET A 263 -5.64 17.05 -8.88
CA MET A 263 -5.44 16.66 -7.48
C MET A 263 -6.15 17.66 -6.56
N THR A 264 -7.00 17.19 -5.65
CA THR A 264 -7.81 18.02 -4.76
C THR A 264 -6.95 18.93 -3.89
N THR A 265 -5.87 18.40 -3.35
CA THR A 265 -4.90 19.16 -2.56
C THR A 265 -3.53 19.05 -3.19
N ARG A 266 -3.02 20.15 -3.71
CA ARG A 266 -1.65 20.19 -4.26
C ARG A 266 -0.63 20.10 -3.14
N ILE A 267 0.45 19.37 -3.40
CA ILE A 267 1.60 19.33 -2.50
C ILE A 267 2.33 20.67 -2.62
N PRO A 268 2.48 21.45 -1.53
CA PRO A 268 3.28 22.65 -1.56
C PRO A 268 4.75 22.32 -1.80
N PHE A 269 5.45 23.14 -2.59
CA PHE A 269 6.88 23.00 -2.74
C PHE A 269 7.59 23.31 -1.41
N ASN A 270 8.34 22.36 -0.92
CA ASN A 270 9.23 22.58 0.20
C ASN A 270 10.65 22.17 -0.23
N PRO A 271 11.56 23.14 -0.48
CA PRO A 271 12.95 22.84 -0.83
C PRO A 271 13.80 22.39 0.38
N MET A 272 13.22 22.48 1.60
CA MET A 272 13.90 22.09 2.84
C MET A 272 13.45 20.68 3.25
N PHE A 273 14.19 19.68 2.81
CA PHE A 273 13.96 18.26 3.10
C PHE A 273 15.25 17.54 3.51
#